data_d974183f9800769c1378e5828baef568
#
_entry.id   d974183f9800769c1378e5828baef568
#
_cell.length_a   1.000
_cell.length_b   1.000
_cell.length_c   1.000
_cell.angle_alpha   90.00
_cell.angle_beta   90.00
_cell.angle_gamma   90.00
#
_symmetry.space_group_name_H-M   'P 1'
#
loop_
_entity.id
_entity.type
_entity.pdbx_description
1 polymer ?
#
loop_
_entity_poly.entity_id
_entity_poly.type
_entity_poly.pdbx_seq_one_letter_code
_entity_poly.pdbx_strand_id
1 'polypeptide(L)'
;LVARRGLAKNRSEVIRDLVRDALIDEECSMPGEEVMGTLTIVFNHHTGDVRDKLDGIQHEFFEQIVSSMHVHLDAETCMEVIILRGESGLIQTISNIILGTKGVTHGHLTMTSTGHGIYDNQPTPGTDAVNAARAYAHDHPHTHGHSHTH
;
A
#
# COMPACT_ATOMS: atom_id res chain seq x y z
N LEU A 1 9.08 -10.07 -22.96
CA LEU A 1 8.49 -9.37 -21.79
C LEU A 1 7.24 -10.09 -21.28
N VAL A 2 6.35 -10.54 -22.17
CA VAL A 2 5.10 -11.24 -21.84
C VAL A 2 5.35 -12.56 -21.11
N ALA A 3 6.41 -13.28 -21.49
CA ALA A 3 6.75 -14.59 -20.87
C ALA A 3 7.33 -14.50 -19.44
N ARG A 4 7.76 -13.32 -18.99
CA ARG A 4 8.34 -13.13 -17.64
C ARG A 4 7.30 -12.78 -16.56
N ARG A 5 6.10 -12.33 -16.93
CA ARG A 5 5.03 -11.98 -16.01
C ARG A 5 3.99 -13.09 -15.83
N GLY A 6 4.35 -14.34 -15.92
CA GLY A 6 3.62 -15.62 -15.81
C GLY A 6 2.21 -15.71 -15.20
N LEU A 7 1.53 -14.58 -14.99
CA LEU A 7 0.20 -14.47 -14.39
C LEU A 7 -0.88 -13.98 -15.37
N ALA A 8 -0.49 -13.44 -16.53
CA ALA A 8 -1.47 -12.94 -17.50
C ALA A 8 -1.90 -14.04 -18.46
N LYS A 9 -3.18 -14.34 -18.51
CA LYS A 9 -3.76 -15.42 -19.34
C LYS A 9 -3.78 -15.09 -20.83
N ASN A 10 -3.69 -13.79 -21.22
CA ASN A 10 -3.72 -13.36 -22.62
C ASN A 10 -3.07 -11.97 -22.81
N ARG A 11 -2.85 -11.59 -24.10
CA ARG A 11 -2.20 -10.32 -24.47
C ARG A 11 -2.96 -9.09 -23.99
N SER A 12 -4.29 -9.14 -24.00
CA SER A 12 -5.13 -8.01 -23.59
C SER A 12 -5.03 -7.74 -22.09
N GLU A 13 -4.90 -8.77 -21.25
CA GLU A 13 -4.66 -8.62 -19.83
C GLU A 13 -3.30 -7.99 -19.55
N VAL A 14 -2.25 -8.42 -20.24
CA VAL A 14 -0.91 -7.84 -20.12
C VAL A 14 -0.91 -6.35 -20.46
N ILE A 15 -1.58 -5.96 -21.57
CA ILE A 15 -1.69 -4.56 -21.97
C ILE A 15 -2.46 -3.75 -20.93
N ARG A 16 -3.57 -4.28 -20.43
CA ARG A 16 -4.37 -3.61 -19.38
C ARG A 16 -3.56 -3.39 -18.11
N ASP A 17 -2.80 -4.40 -17.69
CA ASP A 17 -1.97 -4.32 -16.48
C ASP A 17 -0.84 -3.29 -16.68
N LEU A 18 -0.19 -3.27 -17.83
CA LEU A 18 0.84 -2.27 -18.14
C LEU A 18 0.30 -0.84 -18.17
N VAL A 19 -0.90 -0.65 -18.74
CA VAL A 19 -1.56 0.67 -18.74
C VAL A 19 -1.94 1.08 -17.34
N ARG A 20 -2.48 0.18 -16.53
CA ARG A 20 -2.83 0.45 -15.12
C ARG A 20 -1.60 0.82 -14.32
N ASP A 21 -0.52 0.04 -14.44
CA ASP A 21 0.74 0.31 -13.72
C ASP A 21 1.26 1.71 -14.10
N ALA A 22 1.25 2.06 -15.40
CA ALA A 22 1.71 3.36 -15.87
C ALA A 22 0.84 4.52 -15.36
N LEU A 23 -0.48 4.34 -15.28
CA LEU A 23 -1.40 5.36 -14.74
C LEU A 23 -1.20 5.56 -13.23
N ILE A 24 -0.96 4.50 -12.48
CA ILE A 24 -0.67 4.57 -11.04
C ILE A 24 0.67 5.29 -10.82
N ASP A 25 1.71 4.96 -11.60
CA ASP A 25 3.01 5.62 -11.50
C ASP A 25 2.90 7.12 -11.81
N GLU A 26 2.10 7.50 -12.82
CA GLU A 26 1.85 8.90 -13.16
C GLU A 26 1.11 9.62 -12.04
N GLU A 27 0.03 9.04 -11.50
CA GLU A 27 -0.74 9.60 -10.38
C GLU A 27 0.12 9.78 -9.14
N CYS A 28 0.91 8.78 -8.76
CA CYS A 28 1.85 8.87 -7.62
C CYS A 28 2.93 9.92 -7.81
N SER A 29 3.21 10.34 -9.03
CA SER A 29 4.19 11.38 -9.36
C SER A 29 3.61 12.78 -9.35
N MET A 30 2.29 12.93 -9.30
CA MET A 30 1.62 14.24 -9.30
C MET A 30 1.76 14.91 -7.92
N PRO A 31 2.22 16.18 -7.88
CA PRO A 31 2.29 16.92 -6.62
C PRO A 31 0.91 17.08 -5.98
N GLY A 32 0.81 16.85 -4.68
CA GLY A 32 -0.41 17.02 -3.92
C GLY A 32 -1.32 15.79 -3.85
N GLU A 33 -1.02 14.74 -4.60
CA GLU A 33 -1.79 13.49 -4.54
C GLU A 33 -1.48 12.71 -3.25
N GLU A 34 -2.52 12.19 -2.61
CA GLU A 34 -2.39 11.31 -1.47
C GLU A 34 -2.04 9.89 -1.91
N VAL A 35 -0.93 9.37 -1.40
CA VAL A 35 -0.42 8.05 -1.73
C VAL A 35 -0.21 7.20 -0.48
N MET A 36 -0.18 5.88 -0.69
CA MET A 36 0.39 4.93 0.25
C MET A 36 1.79 4.56 -0.20
N GLY A 37 2.75 4.66 0.72
CA GLY A 37 4.13 4.25 0.50
C GLY A 37 4.46 2.99 1.29
N THR A 38 5.23 2.10 0.71
CA THR A 38 5.88 0.99 1.42
C THR A 38 7.38 1.17 1.26
N LEU A 39 8.03 1.59 2.32
CA LEU A 39 9.48 1.73 2.38
C LEU A 39 10.08 0.50 3.06
N THR A 40 10.87 -0.25 2.31
CA THR A 40 11.64 -1.37 2.86
C THR A 40 13.09 -0.94 2.98
N ILE A 41 13.69 -1.07 4.17
CA ILE A 41 15.09 -0.76 4.44
C ILE A 41 15.79 -1.96 5.05
N VAL A 42 17.10 -2.05 4.79
CA VAL A 42 18.01 -3.01 5.43
C VAL A 42 19.12 -2.23 6.10
N PHE A 43 19.40 -2.56 7.34
CA PHE A 43 20.43 -1.89 8.13
C PHE A 43 21.13 -2.85 9.09
N ASN A 44 22.35 -2.50 9.49
CA ASN A 44 23.09 -3.25 10.51
C ASN A 44 22.85 -2.58 11.87
N HIS A 45 22.18 -3.30 12.79
CA HIS A 45 21.82 -2.76 14.10
C HIS A 45 22.99 -2.54 15.05
N HIS A 46 24.18 -3.05 14.73
CA HIS A 46 25.42 -2.77 15.46
C HIS A 46 26.15 -1.52 14.96
N THR A 47 25.69 -0.92 13.87
CA THR A 47 26.30 0.30 13.34
C THR A 47 25.78 1.52 14.08
N GLY A 48 26.51 1.95 15.10
CA GLY A 48 26.22 3.17 15.85
C GLY A 48 24.83 3.19 16.47
N ASP A 49 24.17 4.32 16.34
CA ASP A 49 22.85 4.64 16.89
C ASP A 49 21.74 4.61 15.80
N VAL A 50 21.90 3.73 14.80
CA VAL A 50 20.97 3.67 13.63
C VAL A 50 19.52 3.46 14.06
N ARG A 51 19.25 2.60 15.05
CA ARG A 51 17.90 2.36 15.55
C ARG A 51 17.31 3.60 16.20
N ASP A 52 18.04 4.25 17.08
CA ASP A 52 17.58 5.46 17.76
C ASP A 52 17.27 6.58 16.76
N LYS A 53 18.07 6.68 15.69
CA LYS A 53 17.84 7.64 14.62
C LYS A 53 16.59 7.30 13.81
N LEU A 54 16.40 6.03 13.43
CA LEU A 54 15.23 5.59 12.69
C LEU A 54 13.96 5.79 13.53
N ASP A 55 14.00 5.42 14.80
CA ASP A 55 12.90 5.63 15.74
C ASP A 55 12.58 7.12 15.89
N GLY A 56 13.62 7.97 15.99
CA GLY A 56 13.47 9.43 16.07
C GLY A 56 12.80 10.02 14.83
N ILE A 57 13.21 9.60 13.63
CA ILE A 57 12.60 10.04 12.37
C ILE A 57 11.13 9.58 12.30
N GLN A 58 10.85 8.32 12.63
CA GLN A 58 9.50 7.80 12.64
C GLN A 58 8.60 8.53 13.64
N HIS A 59 9.16 8.92 14.78
CA HIS A 59 8.43 9.73 15.76
C HIS A 59 8.19 11.16 15.29
N GLU A 60 9.13 11.78 14.58
CA GLU A 60 8.97 13.13 14.01
C GLU A 60 7.85 13.17 12.95
N PHE A 61 7.74 12.12 12.15
CA PHE A 61 6.75 12.01 11.07
C PHE A 61 5.59 11.05 11.42
N PHE A 62 5.18 10.99 12.67
CA PHE A 62 4.18 10.03 13.16
C PHE A 62 2.82 10.15 12.44
N GLU A 63 2.46 11.31 11.91
CA GLU A 63 1.22 11.51 11.14
C GLU A 63 1.25 10.79 9.79
N GLN A 64 2.43 10.63 9.20
CA GLN A 64 2.63 9.95 7.92
C GLN A 64 3.00 8.48 8.08
N ILE A 65 3.50 8.08 9.23
CA ILE A 65 3.88 6.67 9.52
C ILE A 65 2.65 5.93 10.04
N VAL A 66 2.11 5.03 9.23
CA VAL A 66 0.94 4.22 9.58
C VAL A 66 1.33 3.06 10.49
N SER A 67 2.40 2.37 10.14
CA SER A 67 2.95 1.26 10.90
C SER A 67 4.36 0.92 10.44
N SER A 68 5.12 0.23 11.28
CA SER A 68 6.37 -0.39 10.88
C SER A 68 6.44 -1.84 11.36
N MET A 69 7.18 -2.66 10.63
CA MET A 69 7.45 -4.06 10.96
C MET A 69 8.96 -4.30 10.89
N HIS A 70 9.52 -4.77 11.99
CA HIS A 70 10.93 -5.07 12.11
C HIS A 70 11.17 -6.58 12.01
N VAL A 71 12.14 -6.98 11.20
CA VAL A 71 12.50 -8.37 10.95
C VAL A 71 14.00 -8.55 11.12
N HIS A 72 14.41 -9.50 11.94
CA HIS A 72 15.82 -9.91 12.02
C HIS A 72 16.14 -10.85 10.87
N LEU A 73 17.08 -10.48 10.01
CA LEU A 73 17.55 -11.33 8.91
C LEU A 73 18.66 -12.28 9.39
N ASP A 74 19.55 -11.78 10.22
CA ASP A 74 20.62 -12.53 10.89
C ASP A 74 21.03 -11.84 12.20
N ALA A 75 22.18 -12.24 12.77
CA ALA A 75 22.67 -11.71 14.05
C ALA A 75 23.02 -10.21 14.00
N GLU A 76 23.26 -9.65 12.83
CA GLU A 76 23.74 -8.28 12.66
C GLU A 76 22.81 -7.42 11.78
N THR A 77 22.06 -8.05 10.90
CA THR A 77 21.28 -7.40 9.86
C THR A 77 19.79 -7.46 10.16
N CYS A 78 19.15 -6.32 10.06
CA CYS A 78 17.71 -6.16 10.19
C CYS A 78 17.10 -5.61 8.92
N MET A 79 15.86 -6.00 8.68
CA MET A 79 15.00 -5.38 7.69
C MET A 79 13.84 -4.70 8.39
N GLU A 80 13.47 -3.53 7.94
CA GLU A 80 12.26 -2.86 8.41
C GLU A 80 11.39 -2.49 7.22
N VAL A 81 10.10 -2.74 7.37
CA VAL A 81 9.06 -2.35 6.40
C VAL A 81 8.21 -1.27 7.07
N ILE A 82 8.20 -0.09 6.47
CA ILE A 82 7.50 1.09 6.99
C ILE A 82 6.37 1.43 6.02
N ILE A 83 5.16 1.49 6.53
CA ILE A 83 3.98 1.91 5.76
C ILE A 83 3.76 3.39 6.00
N LEU A 84 3.73 4.15 4.91
CA LEU A 84 3.55 5.59 4.92
C LEU A 84 2.26 5.99 4.20
N ARG A 85 1.65 7.09 4.63
CA ARG A 85 0.50 7.69 3.98
C ARG A 85 0.62 9.21 4.00
N GLY A 86 0.38 9.85 2.89
CA GLY A 86 0.39 11.30 2.78
C GLY A 86 0.60 11.78 1.36
N GLU A 87 0.87 13.06 1.21
CA GLU A 87 1.18 13.68 -0.06
C GLU A 87 2.47 13.10 -0.65
N SER A 88 2.48 12.81 -1.94
CA SER A 88 3.53 12.05 -2.63
C SER A 88 4.93 12.65 -2.44
N GLY A 89 5.09 13.95 -2.54
CA GLY A 89 6.36 14.65 -2.34
C GLY A 89 6.87 14.57 -0.90
N LEU A 90 5.96 14.62 0.08
CA LEU A 90 6.31 14.46 1.49
C LEU A 90 6.75 13.02 1.78
N ILE A 91 6.03 12.03 1.25
CA ILE A 91 6.40 10.61 1.40
C ILE A 91 7.77 10.34 0.78
N GLN A 92 8.05 10.90 -0.39
CA GLN A 92 9.38 10.80 -1.03
C GLN A 92 10.46 11.44 -0.17
N THR A 93 10.20 12.61 0.41
CA THR A 93 11.13 13.33 1.28
C THR A 93 11.45 12.53 2.55
N ILE A 94 10.45 12.02 3.25
CA ILE A 94 10.63 11.18 4.45
C ILE A 94 11.45 9.94 4.10
N SER A 95 11.11 9.28 3.01
CA SER A 95 11.83 8.09 2.54
C SER A 95 13.30 8.38 2.25
N ASN A 96 13.61 9.49 1.62
CA ASN A 96 14.99 9.91 1.35
C ASN A 96 15.76 10.20 2.63
N ILE A 97 15.14 10.80 3.65
CA ILE A 97 15.74 11.00 4.97
C ILE A 97 16.10 9.67 5.63
N ILE A 98 15.17 8.72 5.62
CA ILE A 98 15.38 7.38 6.19
C ILE A 98 16.49 6.64 5.43
N LEU A 99 16.43 6.61 4.09
CA LEU A 99 17.43 5.96 3.24
C LEU A 99 18.82 6.57 3.37
N GLY A 100 18.91 7.89 3.62
CA GLY A 100 20.16 8.60 3.86
C GLY A 100 20.73 8.45 5.27
N THR A 101 20.04 7.79 6.17
CA THR A 101 20.48 7.61 7.56
C THR A 101 21.71 6.69 7.61
N LYS A 102 22.76 7.15 8.29
CA LYS A 102 23.99 6.36 8.46
C LYS A 102 23.67 5.04 9.19
N GLY A 103 24.03 3.94 8.57
CA GLY A 103 23.74 2.58 9.06
C GLY A 103 22.71 1.85 8.22
N VAL A 104 21.87 2.56 7.47
CA VAL A 104 21.02 1.97 6.41
C VAL A 104 21.92 1.61 5.23
N THR A 105 21.88 0.34 4.83
CA THR A 105 22.73 -0.19 3.74
C THR A 105 22.05 -0.04 2.40
N HIS A 106 20.77 -0.31 2.33
CA HIS A 106 19.94 -0.12 1.14
C HIS A 106 18.46 -0.14 1.51
N GLY A 107 17.63 0.28 0.60
CA GLY A 107 16.19 0.23 0.73
C GLY A 107 15.50 0.67 -0.54
N HIS A 108 14.19 0.53 -0.57
CA HIS A 108 13.37 0.90 -1.70
C HIS A 108 12.00 1.39 -1.25
N LEU A 109 11.56 2.50 -1.82
CA LEU A 109 10.19 3.02 -1.67
C LEU A 109 9.36 2.57 -2.87
N THR A 110 8.22 1.96 -2.60
CA THR A 110 7.16 1.73 -3.58
C THR A 110 5.96 2.57 -3.17
N MET A 111 5.46 3.38 -4.08
CA MET A 111 4.23 4.15 -3.86
C MET A 111 3.09 3.55 -4.67
N THR A 112 1.88 3.66 -4.13
CA THR A 112 0.64 3.34 -4.84
C THR A 112 -0.40 4.40 -4.52
N SER A 113 -1.25 4.69 -5.50
CA SER A 113 -2.41 5.56 -5.30
C SER A 113 -3.36 4.97 -4.28
N THR A 114 -4.01 5.83 -3.49
CA THR A 114 -5.12 5.41 -2.62
C THR A 114 -6.38 5.03 -3.41
N GLY A 115 -6.37 5.30 -4.71
CA GLY A 115 -7.48 5.01 -5.63
C GLY A 115 -8.61 6.04 -5.59
N HIS A 116 -8.53 7.07 -4.77
CA HIS A 116 -9.57 8.10 -4.70
C HIS A 116 -9.74 8.84 -6.03
N GLY A 117 -8.64 9.15 -6.74
CA GLY A 117 -8.70 9.83 -8.05
C GLY A 117 -9.18 8.93 -9.20
N ILE A 118 -8.88 7.64 -9.15
CA ILE A 118 -9.23 6.68 -10.21
C ILE A 118 -10.74 6.39 -10.23
N TYR A 119 -11.40 6.44 -9.07
CA TYR A 119 -12.82 6.11 -8.94
C TYR A 119 -13.77 7.31 -9.06
N ASP A 120 -13.26 8.54 -8.98
CA ASP A 120 -14.08 9.75 -9.05
C ASP A 120 -14.68 9.99 -10.46
N ASN A 121 -14.12 9.34 -11.50
CA ASN A 121 -14.65 9.33 -12.87
C ASN A 121 -15.52 8.10 -13.20
N GLN A 122 -15.82 7.23 -12.24
CA GLN A 122 -16.84 6.20 -12.44
C GLN A 122 -18.21 6.86 -12.35
N PRO A 123 -19.09 6.65 -13.36
CA PRO A 123 -20.49 7.04 -13.20
C PRO A 123 -21.00 6.34 -11.94
N THR A 124 -21.46 7.12 -10.96
CA THR A 124 -22.12 6.59 -9.77
C THR A 124 -23.11 5.54 -10.22
N PRO A 125 -23.05 4.29 -9.68
CA PRO A 125 -24.06 3.30 -10.00
C PRO A 125 -25.41 3.97 -9.73
N GLY A 126 -26.21 4.11 -10.78
CA GLY A 126 -27.51 4.78 -10.65
C GLY A 126 -28.26 4.15 -9.49
N THR A 127 -29.09 4.93 -8.84
CA THR A 127 -29.97 4.51 -7.73
C THR A 127 -30.68 3.17 -7.96
N ASP A 128 -30.76 2.74 -9.20
CA ASP A 128 -31.32 1.47 -9.63
C ASP A 128 -30.51 0.23 -9.22
N ALA A 129 -29.18 0.34 -9.21
CA ALA A 129 -28.31 -0.76 -8.78
C ALA A 129 -28.35 -0.96 -7.25
N VAL A 130 -28.46 0.14 -6.49
CA VAL A 130 -28.60 0.10 -5.02
C VAL A 130 -29.97 -0.44 -4.63
N ASN A 131 -31.01 -0.07 -5.38
CA ASN A 131 -32.36 -0.58 -5.16
C ASN A 131 -32.50 -2.06 -5.55
N ALA A 132 -31.84 -2.51 -6.62
CA ALA A 132 -31.79 -3.93 -7.00
C ALA A 132 -31.07 -4.78 -5.94
N ALA A 133 -29.95 -4.30 -5.38
CA ALA A 133 -29.24 -4.99 -4.31
C ALA A 133 -30.06 -5.06 -3.01
N ARG A 134 -30.83 -4.01 -2.69
CA ARG A 134 -31.77 -4.01 -1.55
C ARG A 134 -32.94 -4.96 -1.77
N ALA A 135 -33.51 -5.03 -2.97
CA ALA A 135 -34.59 -5.93 -3.31
C ALA A 135 -34.14 -7.40 -3.17
N TYR A 136 -32.91 -7.73 -3.61
CA TYR A 136 -32.35 -9.07 -3.49
C TYR A 136 -32.15 -9.51 -2.03
N ALA A 137 -31.74 -8.60 -1.15
CA ALA A 137 -31.54 -8.85 0.26
C ALA A 137 -32.86 -9.04 1.04
N HIS A 138 -33.98 -8.49 0.55
CA HIS A 138 -35.32 -8.66 1.16
C HIS A 138 -36.01 -9.94 0.78
N ASP A 139 -35.67 -10.54 -0.36
CA ASP A 139 -36.37 -11.73 -0.89
C ASP A 139 -35.77 -13.08 -0.43
N HIS A 140 -34.67 -13.02 0.32
CA HIS A 140 -34.02 -14.20 0.92
C HIS A 140 -33.81 -14.02 2.43
N PRO A 141 -34.88 -14.16 3.24
CA PRO A 141 -34.75 -14.22 4.68
C PRO A 141 -34.02 -15.51 5.08
N HIS A 142 -32.90 -15.36 5.78
CA HIS A 142 -32.17 -16.47 6.39
C HIS A 142 -33.08 -17.18 7.39
N THR A 143 -33.59 -18.33 7.00
CA THR A 143 -34.31 -19.25 7.92
C THR A 143 -33.29 -19.95 8.80
N HIS A 144 -33.07 -19.42 9.99
CA HIS A 144 -32.43 -20.17 11.07
C HIS A 144 -33.44 -21.18 11.62
N GLY A 145 -33.34 -22.42 11.16
CA GLY A 145 -34.02 -23.53 11.73
C GLY A 145 -33.37 -23.95 13.05
N HIS A 146 -33.95 -23.54 14.18
CA HIS A 146 -33.72 -24.20 15.45
C HIS A 146 -34.62 -25.45 15.52
N SER A 147 -34.03 -26.64 15.48
CA SER A 147 -34.70 -27.85 15.91
C SER A 147 -34.13 -28.27 17.26
N HIS A 148 -34.87 -27.97 18.30
CA HIS A 148 -34.78 -28.71 19.57
C HIS A 148 -35.70 -29.92 19.47
N THR A 149 -35.17 -31.11 19.73
CA THR A 149 -35.98 -32.28 20.18
C THR A 149 -35.13 -33.08 21.16
N HIS A 150 -35.67 -33.17 22.33
CA HIS A 150 -35.71 -34.22 23.38
C HIS A 150 -34.56 -35.25 23.43
#